data_f46b1236ccdb6db91928bca1b7637ae6
#
_entry.id   f46b1236ccdb6db91928bca1b7637ae6
#
_cell.length_a   1.000
_cell.length_b   1.000
_cell.length_c   1.000
_cell.angle_alpha   90.00
_cell.angle_beta   90.00
_cell.angle_gamma   90.00
#
_symmetry.space_group_name_H-M   'P 1'
#
loop_
_entity.id
_entity.type
_entity.pdbx_description
1 polymer ?
#
loop_
_entity_poly.entity_id
_entity_poly.type
_entity_poly.pdbx_seq_one_letter_code
_entity_poly.pdbx_strand_id
1 'polypeptide(L)'
;MYKKYYSRFLEASDFLHFAAHSHHYWPDVTREATLEAWDHAATTTDLKWKKIMSEVFPKTQRHIAKLINFSRPEDIALAPNTHDLVFRLLSCFFEQDKVKVLSTDSEFYSFARQIKRLKEWDKFQVEQVKVDDSFIENFVSKLESNKYDVVFLSQVFFNSGKVISNEDMDKIIQAAGNATICLDGYHSFAAVPVDISKWEDKIFFTSGSYKYAQGGEGVCFMTLPKDCQLRPLTTVGLQSLVT
;
A
#
# COMPACT_ATOMS: atom_id res chain seq x y z
N MET A 1 -13.69 26.43 7.19
CA MET A 1 -12.73 26.34 8.32
C MET A 1 -11.37 25.79 7.90
N TYR A 2 -11.29 24.74 7.08
CA TYR A 2 -10.02 24.08 6.70
C TYR A 2 -9.25 24.77 5.55
N LYS A 3 -9.88 25.60 4.75
CA LYS A 3 -9.27 26.30 3.57
C LYS A 3 -7.94 27.00 3.89
N LYS A 4 -7.78 27.54 5.10
CA LYS A 4 -6.57 28.23 5.54
C LYS A 4 -5.29 27.36 5.56
N TYR A 5 -5.44 26.05 5.54
CA TYR A 5 -4.32 25.09 5.51
C TYR A 5 -3.89 24.69 4.09
N TYR A 6 -4.60 25.20 3.06
CA TYR A 6 -4.39 24.86 1.65
C TYR A 6 -4.26 26.12 0.81
N SER A 7 -3.72 27.21 1.39
CA SER A 7 -3.71 28.53 0.75
C SER A 7 -3.01 28.47 -0.59
N ARG A 8 -1.89 27.78 -0.70
CA ARG A 8 -1.10 27.67 -1.93
C ARG A 8 -1.83 26.98 -3.08
N PHE A 9 -2.53 25.89 -2.81
CA PHE A 9 -3.32 25.21 -3.84
C PHE A 9 -4.54 26.03 -4.24
N LEU A 10 -5.20 26.70 -3.28
CA LEU A 10 -6.39 27.50 -3.55
C LEU A 10 -6.09 28.80 -4.26
N GLU A 11 -4.94 29.43 -3.99
CA GLU A 11 -4.49 30.66 -4.67
C GLU A 11 -3.97 30.39 -6.09
N ALA A 12 -3.36 29.22 -6.31
CA ALA A 12 -2.80 28.83 -7.62
C ALA A 12 -3.82 28.26 -8.59
N SER A 13 -5.03 27.91 -8.10
CA SER A 13 -6.05 27.21 -8.89
C SER A 13 -7.23 28.12 -9.20
N ASP A 14 -7.57 28.27 -10.47
CA ASP A 14 -8.73 28.98 -11.00
C ASP A 14 -9.89 28.03 -11.37
N PHE A 15 -9.76 26.73 -11.08
CA PHE A 15 -10.77 25.71 -11.35
C PHE A 15 -11.30 25.05 -10.08
N LEU A 16 -12.48 24.45 -10.17
CA LEU A 16 -13.07 23.66 -9.11
C LEU A 16 -12.55 22.22 -9.19
N HIS A 17 -11.86 21.77 -8.14
CA HIS A 17 -11.28 20.45 -8.08
C HIS A 17 -12.25 19.44 -7.44
N PHE A 18 -12.80 18.50 -8.25
CA PHE A 18 -13.70 17.44 -7.83
C PHE A 18 -13.05 16.03 -7.86
N ALA A 19 -11.78 15.94 -8.23
CA ALA A 19 -11.06 14.67 -8.39
C ALA A 19 -10.11 14.36 -7.22
N ALA A 20 -10.49 14.72 -5.99
CA ALA A 20 -9.67 14.46 -4.79
C ALA A 20 -9.32 12.97 -4.60
N HIS A 21 -10.17 12.05 -5.07
CA HIS A 21 -9.90 10.62 -5.11
C HIS A 21 -8.70 10.23 -5.99
N SER A 22 -8.37 11.05 -6.98
CA SER A 22 -7.21 10.85 -7.85
C SER A 22 -5.98 11.56 -7.30
N HIS A 23 -6.13 12.86 -6.99
CA HIS A 23 -5.06 13.70 -6.47
C HIS A 23 -5.63 14.70 -5.48
N HIS A 24 -5.34 14.55 -4.20
CA HIS A 24 -5.81 15.49 -3.18
C HIS A 24 -4.96 16.75 -3.14
N TYR A 25 -5.53 17.88 -2.73
CA TYR A 25 -4.74 19.04 -2.36
C TYR A 25 -3.85 18.72 -1.16
N TRP A 26 -2.62 19.19 -1.19
CA TRP A 26 -1.71 19.05 -0.05
C TRP A 26 -1.78 20.30 0.81
N PRO A 27 -1.78 20.16 2.14
CA PRO A 27 -1.74 21.30 3.03
C PRO A 27 -0.40 22.05 2.92
N ASP A 28 -0.41 23.34 3.23
CA ASP A 28 0.78 24.19 3.15
C ASP A 28 1.95 23.65 3.97
N VAL A 29 1.68 22.98 5.10
CA VAL A 29 2.70 22.31 5.93
C VAL A 29 3.49 21.24 5.18
N THR A 30 2.91 20.61 4.15
CA THR A 30 3.64 19.63 3.32
C THR A 30 4.77 20.31 2.53
N ARG A 31 4.50 21.52 2.01
CA ARG A 31 5.54 22.33 1.35
C ARG A 31 6.61 22.77 2.35
N GLU A 32 6.19 23.25 3.52
CA GLU A 32 7.11 23.69 4.58
C GLU A 32 8.05 22.56 4.99
N ALA A 33 7.52 21.37 5.23
CA ALA A 33 8.32 20.18 5.56
C ALA A 33 9.30 19.79 4.43
N THR A 34 8.90 19.95 3.17
CA THR A 34 9.79 19.68 2.02
C THR A 34 10.95 20.67 1.98
N LEU A 35 10.70 21.95 2.22
CA LEU A 35 11.74 22.97 2.29
C LEU A 35 12.67 22.75 3.48
N GLU A 36 12.13 22.44 4.66
CA GLU A 36 12.93 22.09 5.84
C GLU A 36 13.85 20.88 5.57
N ALA A 37 13.34 19.85 4.92
CA ALA A 37 14.14 18.69 4.56
C ALA A 37 15.27 19.05 3.57
N TRP A 38 14.99 19.93 2.60
CA TRP A 38 16.00 20.42 1.66
C TRP A 38 17.09 21.23 2.36
N ASP A 39 16.70 22.20 3.21
CA ASP A 39 17.62 23.06 3.96
C ASP A 39 18.48 22.24 4.92
N HIS A 40 17.87 21.24 5.59
CA HIS A 40 18.62 20.31 6.44
C HIS A 40 19.63 19.50 5.63
N ALA A 41 19.25 19.02 4.45
CA ALA A 41 20.18 18.30 3.58
C ALA A 41 21.32 19.19 3.08
N ALA A 42 21.05 20.47 2.75
CA ALA A 42 22.04 21.44 2.31
C ALA A 42 23.06 21.78 3.42
N THR A 43 22.60 21.86 4.66
CA THR A 43 23.46 22.22 5.82
C THR A 43 24.23 21.05 6.39
N THR A 44 23.70 19.84 6.36
CA THR A 44 24.28 18.67 7.02
C THR A 44 24.87 17.63 6.05
N THR A 45 24.58 17.77 4.75
CA THR A 45 25.03 16.84 3.71
C THR A 45 24.78 15.38 4.09
N ASP A 46 25.80 14.54 4.19
CA ASP A 46 25.69 13.12 4.57
C ASP A 46 25.30 12.91 6.05
N LEU A 47 25.60 13.84 6.94
CA LEU A 47 25.21 13.75 8.36
C LEU A 47 23.70 13.79 8.59
N LYS A 48 22.90 14.21 7.60
CA LYS A 48 21.42 14.16 7.64
C LYS A 48 20.89 12.76 7.96
N TRP A 49 21.58 11.71 7.54
CA TRP A 49 21.12 10.33 7.70
C TRP A 49 20.97 9.94 9.18
N LYS A 50 21.78 10.53 10.06
CA LYS A 50 21.64 10.29 11.51
C LYS A 50 20.25 10.69 11.98
N LYS A 51 19.81 11.91 11.70
CA LYS A 51 18.46 12.42 12.08
C LYS A 51 17.36 11.64 11.37
N ILE A 52 17.51 11.38 10.06
CA ILE A 52 16.51 10.66 9.28
C ILE A 52 16.27 9.27 9.88
N MET A 53 17.30 8.50 10.14
CA MET A 53 17.18 7.12 10.60
C MET A 53 16.78 7.01 12.08
N SER A 54 17.23 7.92 12.95
CA SER A 54 16.93 7.84 14.39
C SER A 54 15.61 8.53 14.79
N GLU A 55 15.11 9.47 13.99
CA GLU A 55 13.96 10.29 14.37
C GLU A 55 12.84 10.29 13.33
N VAL A 56 13.14 10.75 12.09
CA VAL A 56 12.12 11.01 11.07
C VAL A 56 11.45 9.71 10.64
N PHE A 57 12.24 8.71 10.31
CA PHE A 57 11.78 7.42 9.85
C PHE A 57 10.92 6.69 10.91
N PRO A 58 11.39 6.47 12.16
CA PRO A 58 10.57 5.85 13.20
C PRO A 58 9.33 6.66 13.57
N LYS A 59 9.40 7.99 13.50
CA LYS A 59 8.24 8.85 13.73
C LYS A 59 7.17 8.65 12.66
N THR A 60 7.59 8.57 11.39
CA THR A 60 6.69 8.31 10.25
C THR A 60 6.01 6.95 10.40
N GLN A 61 6.78 5.90 10.71
CA GLN A 61 6.25 4.56 10.96
C GLN A 61 5.21 4.55 12.09
N ARG A 62 5.48 5.22 13.22
CA ARG A 62 4.51 5.33 14.33
C ARG A 62 3.23 6.08 13.94
N HIS A 63 3.31 7.13 13.11
CA HIS A 63 2.12 7.84 12.64
C HIS A 63 1.28 6.95 11.71
N ILE A 64 1.91 6.26 10.78
CA ILE A 64 1.21 5.30 9.90
C ILE A 64 0.56 4.21 10.74
N ALA A 65 1.32 3.56 11.63
CA ALA A 65 0.84 2.49 12.50
C ALA A 65 -0.40 2.91 13.32
N LYS A 66 -0.38 4.13 13.87
CA LYS A 66 -1.51 4.69 14.60
C LYS A 66 -2.76 4.86 13.72
N LEU A 67 -2.59 5.28 12.46
CA LEU A 67 -3.71 5.51 11.55
C LEU A 67 -4.40 4.23 11.07
N ILE A 68 -3.69 3.10 11.08
CA ILE A 68 -4.22 1.80 10.64
C ILE A 68 -4.37 0.80 11.78
N ASN A 69 -4.16 1.24 13.02
CA ASN A 69 -4.19 0.40 14.23
C ASN A 69 -3.25 -0.82 14.13
N PHE A 70 -2.00 -0.59 13.70
CA PHE A 70 -0.96 -1.61 13.57
C PHE A 70 -0.02 -1.58 14.77
N SER A 71 0.23 -2.72 15.41
CA SER A 71 0.95 -2.77 16.69
C SER A 71 2.47 -2.65 16.59
N ARG A 72 3.05 -2.91 15.40
CA ARG A 72 4.50 -2.99 15.15
C ARG A 72 4.98 -1.93 14.14
N PRO A 73 5.14 -0.66 14.54
CA PRO A 73 5.59 0.40 13.65
C PRO A 73 6.90 0.07 12.91
N GLU A 74 7.83 -0.64 13.57
CA GLU A 74 9.12 -1.06 13.02
C GLU A 74 8.98 -2.02 11.83
N ASP A 75 7.89 -2.77 11.75
CA ASP A 75 7.59 -3.69 10.65
C ASP A 75 6.90 -2.98 9.46
N ILE A 76 7.03 -1.67 9.35
CA ILE A 76 6.55 -0.88 8.21
C ILE A 76 7.72 -0.56 7.30
N ALA A 77 7.74 -1.13 6.10
CA ALA A 77 8.67 -0.79 5.05
C ALA A 77 8.20 0.47 4.29
N LEU A 78 9.12 1.38 3.97
CA LEU A 78 8.86 2.56 3.14
C LEU A 78 9.50 2.41 1.76
N ALA A 79 8.84 2.96 0.73
CA ALA A 79 9.35 3.01 -0.65
C ALA A 79 8.80 4.25 -1.38
N PRO A 80 9.39 4.66 -2.51
CA PRO A 80 8.90 5.80 -3.27
C PRO A 80 7.49 5.63 -3.84
N ASN A 81 7.07 4.40 -4.10
CA ASN A 81 5.77 4.09 -4.70
C ASN A 81 5.33 2.65 -4.37
N THR A 82 4.03 2.38 -4.50
CA THR A 82 3.46 1.03 -4.28
C THR A 82 3.88 0.03 -5.35
N HIS A 83 4.22 0.50 -6.55
CA HIS A 83 4.71 -0.37 -7.63
C HIS A 83 5.97 -1.13 -7.20
N ASP A 84 6.94 -0.44 -6.58
CA ASP A 84 8.16 -1.05 -6.07
C ASP A 84 7.87 -2.04 -4.93
N LEU A 85 6.98 -1.68 -4.00
CA LEU A 85 6.61 -2.56 -2.88
C LEU A 85 5.95 -3.85 -3.37
N VAL A 86 4.99 -3.73 -4.28
CA VAL A 86 4.28 -4.87 -4.88
C VAL A 86 5.24 -5.73 -5.69
N PHE A 87 6.14 -5.13 -6.48
CA PHE A 87 7.14 -5.89 -7.24
C PHE A 87 8.06 -6.68 -6.31
N ARG A 88 8.52 -6.09 -5.22
CA ARG A 88 9.33 -6.78 -4.21
C ARG A 88 8.59 -7.96 -3.61
N LEU A 89 7.33 -7.77 -3.22
CA LEU A 89 6.51 -8.86 -2.69
C LEU A 89 6.37 -9.99 -3.71
N LEU A 90 6.02 -9.69 -4.96
CA LEU A 90 5.90 -10.70 -6.02
C LEU A 90 7.24 -11.39 -6.33
N SER A 91 8.36 -10.66 -6.22
CA SER A 91 9.69 -11.21 -6.46
C SER A 91 10.10 -12.30 -5.47
N CYS A 92 9.49 -12.34 -4.27
CA CYS A 92 9.71 -13.41 -3.29
C CYS A 92 9.31 -14.81 -3.82
N PHE A 93 8.51 -14.86 -4.88
CA PHE A 93 8.01 -16.09 -5.48
C PHE A 93 8.74 -16.46 -6.79
N PHE A 94 9.74 -15.70 -7.20
CA PHE A 94 10.41 -15.91 -8.49
C PHE A 94 11.25 -17.19 -8.58
N GLU A 95 11.60 -17.81 -7.47
CA GLU A 95 12.29 -19.10 -7.45
C GLU A 95 11.34 -20.30 -7.58
N GLN A 96 10.03 -20.11 -7.38
CA GLN A 96 9.03 -21.17 -7.54
C GLN A 96 8.80 -21.46 -9.03
N ASP A 97 8.53 -22.72 -9.38
CA ASP A 97 8.24 -23.12 -10.77
C ASP A 97 6.91 -22.59 -11.28
N LYS A 98 5.89 -22.55 -10.42
CA LYS A 98 4.56 -22.04 -10.70
C LYS A 98 4.06 -21.22 -9.51
N VAL A 99 3.52 -20.04 -9.79
CA VAL A 99 2.93 -19.12 -8.81
C VAL A 99 1.48 -18.85 -9.19
N LYS A 100 0.56 -19.25 -8.34
CA LYS A 100 -0.88 -19.01 -8.53
C LYS A 100 -1.30 -17.75 -7.81
N VAL A 101 -1.85 -16.80 -8.53
CA VAL A 101 -2.29 -15.50 -8.01
C VAL A 101 -3.79 -15.36 -8.20
N LEU A 102 -4.51 -15.08 -7.12
CA LEU A 102 -5.90 -14.62 -7.18
C LEU A 102 -5.96 -13.12 -6.98
N SER A 103 -6.71 -12.45 -7.84
CA SER A 103 -6.92 -11.01 -7.78
C SER A 103 -8.28 -10.63 -8.35
N THR A 104 -8.49 -9.34 -8.63
CA THR A 104 -9.72 -8.84 -9.22
C THR A 104 -9.48 -8.20 -10.60
N ASP A 105 -10.54 -7.99 -11.35
CA ASP A 105 -10.52 -7.27 -12.63
C ASP A 105 -10.45 -5.73 -12.45
N SER A 106 -10.50 -5.27 -11.21
CA SER A 106 -10.65 -3.86 -10.83
C SER A 106 -9.48 -3.30 -10.04
N GLU A 107 -8.31 -3.96 -10.11
CA GLU A 107 -7.10 -3.48 -9.43
C GLU A 107 -6.47 -2.29 -10.14
N PHE A 108 -5.82 -1.43 -9.32
CA PHE A 108 -5.14 -0.26 -9.85
C PHE A 108 -3.91 -0.63 -10.70
N TYR A 109 -3.52 0.27 -11.58
CA TYR A 109 -2.47 0.08 -12.59
C TYR A 109 -1.11 -0.33 -12.01
N SER A 110 -0.78 0.04 -10.77
CA SER A 110 0.47 -0.35 -10.11
C SER A 110 0.59 -1.87 -9.99
N PHE A 111 -0.49 -2.59 -9.71
CA PHE A 111 -0.54 -4.05 -9.72
C PHE A 111 -0.91 -4.60 -11.11
N ALA A 112 -1.98 -4.10 -11.72
CA ALA A 112 -2.53 -4.66 -12.95
C ALA A 112 -1.50 -4.74 -14.10
N ARG A 113 -0.63 -3.73 -14.24
CA ARG A 113 0.43 -3.71 -15.27
C ARG A 113 1.54 -4.71 -14.97
N GLN A 114 1.95 -4.82 -13.70
CA GLN A 114 2.97 -5.79 -13.29
C GLN A 114 2.48 -7.21 -13.52
N ILE A 115 1.29 -7.53 -13.04
CA ILE A 115 0.77 -8.89 -13.16
C ILE A 115 0.50 -9.26 -14.62
N LYS A 116 0.07 -8.30 -15.46
CA LYS A 116 -0.05 -8.51 -16.90
C LYS A 116 1.30 -8.88 -17.52
N ARG A 117 2.39 -8.20 -17.13
CA ARG A 117 3.74 -8.50 -17.62
C ARG A 117 4.23 -9.85 -17.12
N LEU A 118 4.00 -10.18 -15.85
CA LEU A 118 4.41 -11.46 -15.26
C LEU A 118 3.66 -12.66 -15.84
N LYS A 119 2.42 -12.47 -16.30
CA LYS A 119 1.66 -13.50 -17.02
C LYS A 119 2.30 -13.94 -18.35
N GLU A 120 3.14 -13.10 -18.95
CA GLU A 120 3.90 -13.46 -20.16
C GLU A 120 4.97 -14.54 -19.87
N TRP A 121 5.31 -14.71 -18.59
CA TRP A 121 6.11 -15.84 -18.14
C TRP A 121 5.15 -16.95 -17.71
N ASP A 122 5.30 -18.14 -18.25
CA ASP A 122 4.48 -19.32 -17.91
C ASP A 122 4.44 -19.67 -16.42
N LYS A 123 5.24 -19.00 -15.64
CA LYS A 123 5.38 -19.12 -14.20
C LYS A 123 4.17 -18.56 -13.44
N PHE A 124 3.63 -17.40 -13.86
CA PHE A 124 2.55 -16.72 -13.14
C PHE A 124 1.18 -17.06 -13.72
N GLN A 125 0.41 -17.85 -12.97
CA GLN A 125 -0.97 -18.19 -13.29
C GLN A 125 -1.90 -17.26 -12.52
N VAL A 126 -2.53 -16.31 -13.20
CA VAL A 126 -3.37 -15.28 -12.58
C VAL A 126 -4.82 -15.51 -12.89
N GLU A 127 -5.60 -15.68 -11.86
CA GLU A 127 -7.05 -15.72 -11.90
C GLU A 127 -7.62 -14.42 -11.37
N GLN A 128 -8.63 -13.87 -12.05
CA GLN A 128 -9.25 -12.60 -11.68
C GLN A 128 -10.75 -12.79 -11.49
N VAL A 129 -11.27 -12.32 -10.36
CA VAL A 129 -12.70 -12.31 -10.07
C VAL A 129 -13.26 -10.94 -10.40
N LYS A 130 -14.42 -10.91 -11.04
CA LYS A 130 -15.13 -9.67 -11.37
C LYS A 130 -15.68 -9.01 -10.11
N VAL A 131 -15.50 -7.69 -9.99
CA VAL A 131 -16.02 -6.90 -8.88
C VAL A 131 -17.45 -6.43 -9.21
N ASP A 132 -18.41 -7.30 -8.97
CA ASP A 132 -19.85 -7.04 -9.06
C ASP A 132 -20.57 -7.32 -7.73
N ASP A 133 -21.87 -7.51 -7.75
CA ASP A 133 -22.66 -7.72 -6.53
C ASP A 133 -22.39 -9.08 -5.86
N SER A 134 -21.97 -10.08 -6.65
CA SER A 134 -21.60 -11.42 -6.15
C SER A 134 -20.10 -11.58 -5.91
N PHE A 135 -19.34 -10.46 -5.89
CA PHE A 135 -17.89 -10.47 -5.82
C PHE A 135 -17.37 -11.28 -4.64
N ILE A 136 -17.86 -11.02 -3.43
CA ILE A 136 -17.35 -11.65 -2.21
C ILE A 136 -17.57 -13.15 -2.22
N GLU A 137 -18.78 -13.60 -2.56
CA GLU A 137 -19.11 -15.02 -2.64
C GLU A 137 -18.25 -15.74 -3.68
N ASN A 138 -18.10 -15.13 -4.87
CA ASN A 138 -17.27 -15.69 -5.93
C ASN A 138 -15.78 -15.74 -5.54
N PHE A 139 -15.27 -14.69 -4.88
CA PHE A 139 -13.88 -14.62 -4.45
C PHE A 139 -13.56 -15.66 -3.38
N VAL A 140 -14.42 -15.78 -2.37
CA VAL A 140 -14.31 -16.79 -1.31
C VAL A 140 -14.43 -18.19 -1.89
N SER A 141 -15.41 -18.45 -2.75
CA SER A 141 -15.56 -19.77 -3.41
C SER A 141 -14.33 -20.19 -4.20
N LYS A 142 -13.64 -19.24 -4.86
CA LYS A 142 -12.37 -19.51 -5.55
C LYS A 142 -11.26 -19.90 -4.58
N LEU A 143 -11.15 -19.18 -3.45
CA LEU A 143 -10.17 -19.47 -2.41
C LEU A 143 -10.41 -20.85 -1.76
N GLU A 144 -11.64 -21.23 -1.52
CA GLU A 144 -12.01 -22.53 -0.94
C GLU A 144 -11.78 -23.69 -1.92
N SER A 145 -12.01 -23.46 -3.22
CA SER A 145 -11.89 -24.49 -4.25
C SER A 145 -10.46 -24.68 -4.77
N ASN A 146 -9.57 -23.72 -4.57
CA ASN A 146 -8.21 -23.73 -5.11
C ASN A 146 -7.20 -23.23 -4.08
N LYS A 147 -5.94 -23.65 -4.24
CA LYS A 147 -4.81 -23.08 -3.48
C LYS A 147 -4.14 -22.00 -4.31
N TYR A 148 -3.90 -20.86 -3.70
CA TYR A 148 -3.16 -19.75 -4.28
C TYR A 148 -1.91 -19.47 -3.43
N ASP A 149 -0.85 -18.98 -4.07
CA ASP A 149 0.38 -18.52 -3.40
C ASP A 149 0.23 -17.07 -2.97
N VAL A 150 -0.42 -16.27 -3.81
CA VAL A 150 -0.63 -14.83 -3.59
C VAL A 150 -2.09 -14.46 -3.82
N VAL A 151 -2.63 -13.69 -2.91
CA VAL A 151 -3.93 -13.03 -3.02
C VAL A 151 -3.70 -11.52 -2.98
N PHE A 152 -4.10 -10.80 -4.03
CA PHE A 152 -3.99 -9.35 -4.09
C PHE A 152 -5.34 -8.72 -4.36
N LEU A 153 -5.76 -7.78 -3.52
CA LEU A 153 -7.01 -7.07 -3.69
C LEU A 153 -6.98 -5.68 -3.08
N SER A 154 -7.74 -4.75 -3.66
CA SER A 154 -7.94 -3.41 -3.11
C SER A 154 -9.03 -3.41 -2.04
N GLN A 155 -8.82 -2.70 -0.92
CA GLN A 155 -9.85 -2.49 0.09
C GLN A 155 -10.97 -1.57 -0.41
N VAL A 156 -10.60 -0.56 -1.20
CA VAL A 156 -11.53 0.33 -1.90
C VAL A 156 -11.15 0.36 -3.37
N PHE A 157 -12.05 -0.07 -4.25
CA PHE A 157 -11.80 -0.14 -5.69
C PHE A 157 -11.87 1.25 -6.33
N PHE A 158 -10.83 1.63 -7.05
CA PHE A 158 -10.66 2.98 -7.60
C PHE A 158 -11.71 3.36 -8.65
N ASN A 159 -12.23 2.39 -9.37
CA ASN A 159 -13.16 2.58 -10.49
C ASN A 159 -14.64 2.64 -10.05
N SER A 160 -14.96 2.13 -8.87
CA SER A 160 -16.35 2.04 -8.38
C SER A 160 -16.57 2.68 -7.01
N GLY A 161 -15.49 2.85 -6.21
CA GLY A 161 -15.61 3.24 -4.81
C GLY A 161 -16.19 2.13 -3.91
N LYS A 162 -16.40 0.91 -4.43
CA LYS A 162 -16.87 -0.21 -3.62
C LYS A 162 -15.84 -0.53 -2.56
N VAL A 163 -16.30 -0.66 -1.32
CA VAL A 163 -15.49 -0.94 -0.13
C VAL A 163 -15.70 -2.40 0.27
N ILE A 164 -14.62 -3.11 0.54
CA ILE A 164 -14.68 -4.42 1.20
C ILE A 164 -14.85 -4.19 2.69
N SER A 165 -15.93 -4.72 3.27
CA SER A 165 -16.20 -4.61 4.71
C SER A 165 -15.21 -5.44 5.53
N ASN A 166 -15.09 -5.12 6.83
CA ASN A 166 -14.26 -5.92 7.74
C ASN A 166 -14.75 -7.38 7.84
N GLU A 167 -16.07 -7.58 7.80
CA GLU A 167 -16.69 -8.92 7.83
C GLU A 167 -16.33 -9.72 6.57
N ASP A 168 -16.31 -9.07 5.41
CA ASP A 168 -15.92 -9.73 4.15
C ASP A 168 -14.42 -9.98 4.09
N MET A 169 -13.60 -9.08 4.65
CA MET A 169 -12.16 -9.34 4.83
C MET A 169 -11.91 -10.56 5.71
N ASP A 170 -12.67 -10.74 6.80
CA ASP A 170 -12.55 -11.94 7.65
C ASP A 170 -12.80 -13.23 6.85
N LYS A 171 -13.86 -13.26 6.03
CA LYS A 171 -14.18 -14.41 5.17
C LYS A 171 -13.04 -14.69 4.16
N ILE A 172 -12.54 -13.64 3.51
CA ILE A 172 -11.46 -13.75 2.52
C ILE A 172 -10.19 -14.27 3.18
N ILE A 173 -9.77 -13.70 4.33
CA ILE A 173 -8.55 -14.11 5.03
C ILE A 173 -8.66 -15.55 5.54
N GLN A 174 -9.82 -15.95 6.06
CA GLN A 174 -10.06 -17.32 6.48
C GLN A 174 -9.98 -18.29 5.30
N ALA A 175 -10.62 -17.97 4.18
CA ALA A 175 -10.63 -18.84 3.00
C ALA A 175 -9.26 -18.90 2.30
N ALA A 176 -8.46 -17.84 2.37
CA ALA A 176 -7.13 -17.78 1.75
C ALA A 176 -6.10 -18.73 2.43
N GLY A 177 -6.34 -19.15 3.67
CA GLY A 177 -5.49 -20.11 4.38
C GLY A 177 -4.04 -19.64 4.52
N ASN A 178 -3.11 -20.31 3.84
CA ASN A 178 -1.68 -20.01 3.87
C ASN A 178 -1.21 -19.09 2.73
N ALA A 179 -2.10 -18.60 1.88
CA ALA A 179 -1.71 -17.68 0.82
C ALA A 179 -1.16 -16.37 1.39
N THR A 180 -0.19 -15.79 0.72
CA THR A 180 0.30 -14.44 1.01
C THR A 180 -0.74 -13.41 0.56
N ILE A 181 -1.33 -12.70 1.49
CA ILE A 181 -2.38 -11.71 1.21
C ILE A 181 -1.77 -10.31 1.19
N CYS A 182 -1.96 -9.58 0.10
CA CYS A 182 -1.62 -8.15 -0.01
C CYS A 182 -2.89 -7.34 -0.22
N LEU A 183 -3.20 -6.46 0.73
CA LEU A 183 -4.34 -5.55 0.68
C LEU A 183 -3.87 -4.15 0.26
N ASP A 184 -4.33 -3.68 -0.89
CA ASP A 184 -4.08 -2.32 -1.34
C ASP A 184 -5.07 -1.35 -0.70
N GLY A 185 -4.56 -0.55 0.23
CA GLY A 185 -5.30 0.48 0.97
C GLY A 185 -5.13 1.88 0.40
N TYR A 186 -4.66 2.05 -0.84
CA TYR A 186 -4.35 3.40 -1.35
C TYR A 186 -5.56 4.33 -1.42
N HIS A 187 -6.76 3.78 -1.61
CA HIS A 187 -8.01 4.54 -1.61
C HIS A 187 -8.76 4.49 -0.27
N SER A 188 -8.33 3.66 0.69
CA SER A 188 -8.91 3.61 2.03
C SER A 188 -8.11 4.41 3.07
N PHE A 189 -6.78 4.41 2.98
CA PHE A 189 -5.89 5.05 3.95
C PHE A 189 -6.16 6.54 4.06
N ALA A 190 -6.48 7.00 5.27
CA ALA A 190 -6.89 8.37 5.61
C ALA A 190 -8.19 8.86 4.92
N ALA A 191 -8.88 8.00 4.14
CA ALA A 191 -10.19 8.32 3.56
C ALA A 191 -11.34 7.74 4.38
N VAL A 192 -11.16 6.51 4.87
CA VAL A 192 -12.11 5.82 5.75
C VAL A 192 -11.36 5.28 6.96
N PRO A 193 -12.04 4.96 8.07
CA PRO A 193 -11.41 4.26 9.19
C PRO A 193 -10.83 2.92 8.73
N VAL A 194 -9.52 2.73 8.92
CA VAL A 194 -8.82 1.49 8.63
C VAL A 194 -8.31 0.91 9.94
N ASP A 195 -8.66 -0.33 10.21
CA ASP A 195 -8.17 -1.08 11.36
C ASP A 195 -7.73 -2.46 10.90
N ILE A 196 -6.41 -2.68 10.87
CA ILE A 196 -5.82 -3.95 10.45
C ILE A 196 -5.36 -4.81 11.64
N SER A 197 -5.57 -4.37 12.88
CA SER A 197 -5.06 -5.04 14.09
C SER A 197 -5.44 -6.52 14.17
N LYS A 198 -6.64 -6.86 13.72
CA LYS A 198 -7.14 -8.23 13.69
C LYS A 198 -6.39 -9.13 12.67
N TRP A 199 -5.82 -8.52 11.64
CA TRP A 199 -5.21 -9.22 10.50
C TRP A 199 -3.71 -8.97 10.36
N GLU A 200 -3.12 -8.19 11.23
CA GLU A 200 -1.75 -7.69 11.12
C GLU A 200 -0.66 -8.78 11.00
N ASP A 201 -0.96 -10.00 11.46
CA ASP A 201 -0.08 -11.15 11.33
C ASP A 201 -0.38 -12.01 10.08
N LYS A 202 -1.35 -11.60 9.25
CA LYS A 202 -1.82 -12.36 8.08
C LYS A 202 -1.69 -11.62 6.77
N ILE A 203 -1.68 -10.29 6.80
CA ILE A 203 -1.72 -9.50 5.58
C ILE A 203 -0.54 -8.53 5.48
N PHE A 204 -0.12 -8.29 4.24
CA PHE A 204 0.62 -7.10 3.86
C PHE A 204 -0.39 -6.01 3.52
N PHE A 205 -0.34 -4.86 4.21
CA PHE A 205 -1.17 -3.72 3.87
C PHE A 205 -0.29 -2.65 3.22
N THR A 206 -0.61 -2.23 2.00
CA THR A 206 0.16 -1.23 1.28
C THR A 206 -0.65 0.01 0.98
N SER A 207 -0.04 1.18 1.10
CA SER A 207 -0.65 2.45 0.75
C SER A 207 0.40 3.54 0.51
N GLY A 208 -0.04 4.79 0.32
CA GLY A 208 0.87 5.91 0.08
C GLY A 208 0.28 7.26 0.46
N SER A 209 1.12 8.28 0.32
CA SER A 209 0.90 9.60 0.94
C SER A 209 0.13 10.61 0.09
N TYR A 210 0.14 10.53 -1.26
CA TYR A 210 -0.29 11.67 -2.08
C TYR A 210 -1.82 11.84 -2.24
N LYS A 211 -2.61 10.80 -1.94
CA LYS A 211 -4.07 10.89 -1.98
C LYS A 211 -4.59 11.48 -0.67
N TYR A 212 -5.41 10.75 0.05
CA TYR A 212 -6.11 11.25 1.24
C TYR A 212 -5.21 11.53 2.44
N ALA A 213 -4.02 10.92 2.50
CA ALA A 213 -3.02 11.25 3.53
C ALA A 213 -2.33 12.60 3.30
N GLN A 214 -2.43 13.19 2.09
CA GLN A 214 -2.04 14.56 1.76
C GLN A 214 -0.57 14.90 2.06
N GLY A 215 0.28 13.89 2.13
CA GLY A 215 1.70 14.02 2.49
C GLY A 215 2.64 14.29 1.32
N GLY A 216 2.10 14.57 0.12
CA GLY A 216 2.90 14.69 -1.10
C GLY A 216 3.25 13.34 -1.73
N GLU A 217 3.99 13.40 -2.83
CA GLU A 217 4.43 12.23 -3.58
C GLU A 217 5.74 11.65 -3.02
N GLY A 218 6.04 10.40 -3.40
CA GLY A 218 7.32 9.77 -3.14
C GLY A 218 7.43 9.01 -1.81
N VAL A 219 6.33 8.88 -1.06
CA VAL A 219 6.29 8.04 0.15
C VAL A 219 5.12 7.07 0.09
N CYS A 220 5.46 5.79 0.01
CA CYS A 220 4.52 4.69 0.16
C CYS A 220 5.04 3.72 1.21
N PHE A 221 4.16 2.88 1.72
CA PHE A 221 4.50 1.94 2.77
C PHE A 221 3.82 0.58 2.58
N MET A 222 4.39 -0.42 3.23
CA MET A 222 3.82 -1.76 3.36
C MET A 222 4.08 -2.28 4.76
N THR A 223 3.04 -2.77 5.44
CA THR A 223 3.20 -3.49 6.71
C THR A 223 3.62 -4.93 6.44
N LEU A 224 4.44 -5.48 7.31
CA LEU A 224 4.86 -6.88 7.24
C LEU A 224 4.17 -7.70 8.32
N PRO A 225 3.64 -8.90 8.00
CA PRO A 225 3.20 -9.86 9.00
C PRO A 225 4.33 -10.21 9.97
N LYS A 226 3.97 -10.57 11.19
CA LYS A 226 4.94 -11.01 12.20
C LYS A 226 5.75 -12.21 11.69
N ASP A 227 7.04 -12.20 11.98
CA ASP A 227 7.98 -13.28 11.62
C ASP A 227 8.00 -13.61 10.11
N CYS A 228 7.76 -12.61 9.25
CA CYS A 228 7.74 -12.77 7.80
C CYS A 228 9.09 -13.30 7.28
N GLN A 229 9.07 -14.45 6.60
CA GLN A 229 10.26 -15.10 6.04
C GLN A 229 10.44 -14.83 4.54
N LEU A 230 9.59 -14.02 3.93
CA LEU A 230 9.68 -13.73 2.50
C LEU A 230 10.91 -12.86 2.21
N ARG A 231 11.67 -13.26 1.18
CA ARG A 231 12.93 -12.63 0.76
C ARG A 231 12.80 -12.08 -0.65
N PRO A 232 12.66 -10.76 -0.84
CA PRO A 232 12.57 -10.16 -2.16
C PRO A 232 13.92 -10.23 -2.89
N LEU A 233 13.88 -10.37 -4.22
CA LEU A 233 15.10 -10.34 -5.07
C LEU A 233 15.77 -8.96 -5.08
N THR A 234 15.01 -7.89 -4.83
CA THR A 234 15.55 -6.54 -4.79
C THR A 234 15.38 -5.97 -3.39
N THR A 235 16.47 -5.45 -2.84
CA THR A 235 16.47 -4.74 -1.55
C THR A 235 16.42 -3.23 -1.76
N VAL A 236 15.99 -2.48 -0.75
CA VAL A 236 16.18 -1.02 -0.69
C VAL A 236 17.54 -0.75 -0.03
N GLY A 237 18.26 0.25 -0.53
CA GLY A 237 19.60 0.56 -0.04
C GLY A 237 19.70 0.91 1.46
N LEU A 238 18.59 1.17 2.14
CA LEU A 238 18.55 1.56 3.56
C LEU A 238 17.63 0.70 4.43
N GLN A 239 16.86 -0.20 3.84
CA GLN A 239 16.05 -1.18 4.57
C GLN A 239 15.91 -2.47 3.78
N SER A 240 16.20 -3.58 4.44
CA SER A 240 15.68 -4.88 4.02
C SER A 240 14.19 -4.97 4.42
N LEU A 241 13.36 -5.57 3.58
CA LEU A 241 12.01 -5.99 4.00
C LEU A 241 12.11 -7.05 5.12
N VAL A 242 13.28 -7.69 5.24
CA VAL A 242 13.66 -8.57 6.36
C VAL A 242 15.18 -8.50 6.48
N THR A 243 15.72 -8.22 7.65
CA THR A 243 17.14 -8.35 7.97
C THR A 243 17.58 -9.82 8.00
#